data_9f28f255ab25b6f77b6cba35d77de005
#
_entry.id   9f28f255ab25b6f77b6cba35d77de005
#
_cell.length_a   1.000
_cell.length_b   1.000
_cell.length_c   1.000
_cell.angle_alpha   90.00
_cell.angle_beta   90.00
_cell.angle_gamma   90.00
#
_symmetry.space_group_name_H-M   'P 1'
#
loop_
_entity.id
_entity.type
_entity.pdbx_description
1 polymer ?
#
loop_
_entity_poly.entity_id
_entity_poly.type
_entity_poly.pdbx_seq_one_letter_code
_entity_poly.pdbx_strand_id
1 'polypeptide(L)'
;MSLNLDGMVIPKHVALILDGNGRWAKKRGLPRTMGHKEGCVTVEKTVETAARLGIEYLTVYGFSTENWNRSADEVGALMQLFRYYMVRLLKVAKANNVRVKMIGDRTRFDQDIVEGINKLERETKDNTGLTFVIAVNYGGRDEITRAVKRLAKDCASGRLDPETVTESTVASYLDTAGMPDPDLLIRTSGELRLSNYLLWQVAYTEFYITDCLWPDFNEDELKQAIIAYNKRDRRFGGVK
;
A
#
# COMPACT_ATOMS: atom_id res chain seq x y z
N MET A 1 0.60 3.53 -29.07
CA MET A 1 -0.40 2.45 -29.01
C MET A 1 -0.65 2.15 -27.56
N SER A 2 -1.92 2.17 -27.09
CA SER A 2 -2.22 1.77 -25.71
C SER A 2 -1.95 0.27 -25.55
N LEU A 3 -1.28 -0.13 -24.44
CA LEU A 3 -1.03 -1.53 -24.15
C LEU A 3 -2.37 -2.25 -23.91
N ASN A 4 -2.55 -3.41 -24.56
CA ASN A 4 -3.75 -4.21 -24.43
C ASN A 4 -3.53 -5.33 -23.38
N LEU A 5 -4.53 -5.57 -22.54
CA LEU A 5 -4.56 -6.63 -21.54
C LEU A 5 -5.57 -7.74 -21.86
N ASP A 6 -6.12 -7.80 -23.08
CA ASP A 6 -7.11 -8.80 -23.49
C ASP A 6 -6.58 -10.22 -23.25
N GLY A 7 -7.37 -11.06 -22.59
CA GLY A 7 -7.00 -12.43 -22.25
C GLY A 7 -5.98 -12.60 -21.13
N MET A 8 -5.53 -11.50 -20.49
CA MET A 8 -4.60 -11.55 -19.36
C MET A 8 -5.33 -11.70 -18.03
N VAL A 9 -4.69 -12.36 -17.08
CA VAL A 9 -5.14 -12.42 -15.68
C VAL A 9 -4.81 -11.09 -15.02
N ILE A 10 -5.81 -10.40 -14.49
CA ILE A 10 -5.62 -9.22 -13.67
C ILE A 10 -5.28 -9.66 -12.24
N PRO A 11 -4.15 -9.23 -11.66
CA PRO A 11 -3.84 -9.53 -10.26
C PRO A 11 -4.91 -8.93 -9.35
N LYS A 12 -5.41 -9.74 -8.40
CA LYS A 12 -6.44 -9.27 -7.47
C LYS A 12 -5.93 -8.19 -6.54
N HIS A 13 -4.71 -8.34 -6.05
CA HIS A 13 -4.09 -7.41 -5.12
C HIS A 13 -2.73 -6.95 -5.66
N VAL A 14 -2.61 -5.65 -5.89
CA VAL A 14 -1.36 -4.99 -6.29
C VAL A 14 -0.85 -4.14 -5.14
N ALA A 15 0.41 -4.35 -4.76
CA ALA A 15 1.11 -3.53 -3.78
C ALA A 15 2.12 -2.60 -4.46
N LEU A 16 2.24 -1.36 -4.02
CA LEU A 16 3.11 -0.34 -4.61
C LEU A 16 4.05 0.28 -3.58
N ILE A 17 5.35 0.32 -3.88
CA ILE A 17 6.33 1.15 -3.17
C ILE A 17 6.59 2.39 -4.01
N LEU A 18 6.14 3.55 -3.52
CA LEU A 18 6.09 4.83 -4.21
C LEU A 18 7.44 5.57 -4.12
N ASP A 19 8.48 5.00 -4.74
CA ASP A 19 9.83 5.56 -4.66
C ASP A 19 10.12 6.54 -5.81
N GLY A 20 10.98 7.55 -5.54
CA GLY A 20 11.46 8.48 -6.54
C GLY A 20 10.94 9.91 -6.46
N ASN A 21 10.04 10.25 -5.54
CA ASN A 21 9.49 11.60 -5.39
C ASN A 21 10.58 12.68 -5.28
N GLY A 22 11.58 12.45 -4.41
CA GLY A 22 12.68 13.39 -4.22
C GLY A 22 13.62 13.48 -5.42
N ARG A 23 13.90 12.34 -6.07
CA ARG A 23 14.72 12.29 -7.30
C ARG A 23 14.03 13.02 -8.46
N TRP A 24 12.72 12.85 -8.58
CA TRP A 24 11.89 13.54 -9.57
C TRP A 24 11.95 15.07 -9.40
N ALA A 25 11.76 15.57 -8.17
CA ALA A 25 11.86 16.99 -7.88
C ALA A 25 13.26 17.54 -8.16
N LYS A 26 14.32 16.84 -7.70
CA LYS A 26 15.72 17.24 -7.94
C LYS A 26 16.05 17.36 -9.43
N LYS A 27 15.60 16.40 -10.27
CA LYS A 27 15.80 16.45 -11.73
C LYS A 27 15.17 17.68 -12.40
N ARG A 28 14.18 18.31 -11.72
CA ARG A 28 13.42 19.48 -12.21
C ARG A 28 13.79 20.78 -11.48
N GLY A 29 14.81 20.76 -10.62
CA GLY A 29 15.19 21.93 -9.82
C GLY A 29 14.12 22.36 -8.80
N LEU A 30 13.23 21.44 -8.42
CA LEU A 30 12.11 21.71 -7.52
C LEU A 30 12.42 21.26 -6.08
N PRO A 31 11.81 21.89 -5.06
CA PRO A 31 11.84 21.40 -3.69
C PRO A 31 11.29 19.97 -3.60
N ARG A 32 11.84 19.15 -2.70
CA ARG A 32 11.44 17.75 -2.48
C ARG A 32 9.94 17.59 -2.19
N THR A 33 9.35 18.56 -1.50
CA THR A 33 7.91 18.61 -1.19
C THR A 33 7.03 18.65 -2.43
N MET A 34 7.50 19.28 -3.52
CA MET A 34 6.77 19.27 -4.78
C MET A 34 6.71 17.89 -5.41
N GLY A 35 7.79 17.09 -5.28
CA GLY A 35 7.76 15.69 -5.72
C GLY A 35 6.75 14.85 -4.95
N HIS A 36 6.65 15.04 -3.64
CA HIS A 36 5.62 14.36 -2.84
C HIS A 36 4.21 14.80 -3.20
N LYS A 37 4.00 16.10 -3.47
CA LYS A 37 2.71 16.62 -3.92
C LYS A 37 2.28 15.99 -5.25
N GLU A 38 3.18 15.94 -6.23
CA GLU A 38 2.90 15.30 -7.52
C GLU A 38 2.69 13.78 -7.35
N GLY A 39 3.47 13.14 -6.49
CA GLY A 39 3.28 11.73 -6.15
C GLY A 39 1.89 11.43 -5.60
N CYS A 40 1.28 12.33 -4.84
CA CYS A 40 -0.11 12.16 -4.38
C CYS A 40 -1.12 12.27 -5.54
N VAL A 41 -0.89 13.16 -6.53
CA VAL A 41 -1.71 13.23 -7.74
C VAL A 41 -1.61 11.92 -8.53
N THR A 42 -0.40 11.36 -8.61
CA THR A 42 -0.18 10.05 -9.25
C THR A 42 -0.92 8.93 -8.52
N VAL A 43 -0.98 8.95 -7.17
CA VAL A 43 -1.81 7.99 -6.40
C VAL A 43 -3.27 8.05 -6.84
N GLU A 44 -3.88 9.24 -6.93
CA GLU A 44 -5.28 9.40 -7.35
C GLU A 44 -5.53 8.75 -8.73
N LYS A 45 -4.69 9.09 -9.71
CA LYS A 45 -4.77 8.51 -11.07
C LYS A 45 -4.58 7.00 -11.08
N THR A 46 -3.68 6.49 -10.24
CA THR A 46 -3.40 5.04 -10.14
C THR A 46 -4.59 4.31 -9.52
N VAL A 47 -5.25 4.89 -8.51
CA VAL A 47 -6.48 4.33 -7.92
C VAL A 47 -7.60 4.23 -8.98
N GLU A 48 -7.83 5.29 -9.76
CA GLU A 48 -8.84 5.29 -10.83
C GLU A 48 -8.51 4.25 -11.90
N THR A 49 -7.24 4.16 -12.29
CA THR A 49 -6.78 3.17 -13.28
C THR A 49 -6.92 1.74 -12.75
N ALA A 50 -6.51 1.48 -11.52
CA ALA A 50 -6.62 0.16 -10.90
C ALA A 50 -8.08 -0.30 -10.81
N ALA A 51 -8.99 0.59 -10.39
CA ALA A 51 -10.42 0.30 -10.33
C ALA A 51 -10.98 -0.04 -11.73
N ARG A 52 -10.61 0.73 -12.76
CA ARG A 52 -11.05 0.49 -14.14
C ARG A 52 -10.48 -0.79 -14.73
N LEU A 53 -9.28 -1.21 -14.34
CA LEU A 53 -8.67 -2.46 -14.76
C LEU A 53 -9.20 -3.69 -14.02
N GLY A 54 -10.05 -3.52 -13.01
CA GLY A 54 -10.64 -4.64 -12.25
C GLY A 54 -9.74 -5.18 -11.14
N ILE A 55 -8.75 -4.41 -10.68
CA ILE A 55 -7.97 -4.74 -9.49
C ILE A 55 -8.89 -4.62 -8.27
N GLU A 56 -8.93 -5.65 -7.41
CA GLU A 56 -9.79 -5.66 -6.22
C GLU A 56 -9.16 -4.93 -5.02
N TYR A 57 -7.83 -5.04 -4.87
CA TYR A 57 -7.06 -4.41 -3.78
C TYR A 57 -5.84 -3.68 -4.33
N LEU A 58 -5.65 -2.44 -3.92
CA LEU A 58 -4.46 -1.65 -4.22
C LEU A 58 -3.86 -1.15 -2.91
N THR A 59 -2.69 -1.64 -2.53
CA THR A 59 -1.99 -1.18 -1.33
C THR A 59 -0.80 -0.31 -1.70
N VAL A 60 -0.68 0.87 -1.09
CA VAL A 60 0.43 1.79 -1.33
C VAL A 60 1.23 2.05 -0.06
N TYR A 61 2.56 2.15 -0.18
CA TYR A 61 3.45 2.51 0.92
C TYR A 61 3.58 4.03 1.02
N GLY A 62 2.70 4.65 1.82
CA GLY A 62 2.62 6.11 1.94
C GLY A 62 3.66 6.70 2.89
N PHE A 63 3.86 6.08 4.09
CA PHE A 63 4.79 6.55 5.10
C PHE A 63 5.27 5.40 5.98
N SER A 64 6.59 5.15 5.99
CA SER A 64 7.17 4.06 6.79
C SER A 64 7.52 4.52 8.21
N THR A 65 7.66 3.56 9.14
CA THR A 65 8.17 3.81 10.50
C THR A 65 9.54 4.48 10.50
N GLU A 66 10.40 4.19 9.52
CA GLU A 66 11.72 4.77 9.37
C GLU A 66 11.69 6.23 8.89
N ASN A 67 10.58 6.68 8.26
CA ASN A 67 10.47 8.06 7.76
C ASN A 67 10.43 9.11 8.88
N TRP A 68 10.10 8.71 10.12
CA TRP A 68 10.22 9.60 11.26
C TRP A 68 11.65 10.07 11.56
N ASN A 69 12.66 9.38 11.03
CA ASN A 69 14.07 9.77 11.17
C ASN A 69 14.49 10.88 10.18
N ARG A 70 13.57 11.35 9.32
CA ARG A 70 13.79 12.50 8.45
C ARG A 70 13.79 13.80 9.25
N SER A 71 14.21 14.91 8.64
CA SER A 71 14.15 16.23 9.30
C SER A 71 12.72 16.56 9.74
N ALA A 72 12.59 17.28 10.86
CA ALA A 72 11.29 17.70 11.39
C ALA A 72 10.46 18.47 10.36
N ASP A 73 11.13 19.34 9.57
CA ASP A 73 10.48 20.11 8.50
C ASP A 73 9.90 19.21 7.41
N GLU A 74 10.65 18.16 6.99
CA GLU A 74 10.16 17.21 5.98
C GLU A 74 8.97 16.40 6.53
N VAL A 75 9.07 15.89 7.76
CA VAL A 75 7.98 15.17 8.41
C VAL A 75 6.75 16.04 8.57
N GLY A 76 6.91 17.30 9.04
CA GLY A 76 5.82 18.26 9.17
C GLY A 76 5.13 18.54 7.83
N ALA A 77 5.90 18.75 6.76
CA ALA A 77 5.35 18.94 5.42
C ALA A 77 4.58 17.72 4.91
N LEU A 78 5.08 16.50 5.18
CA LEU A 78 4.39 15.26 4.81
C LEU A 78 3.08 15.08 5.59
N MET A 79 3.05 15.42 6.88
CA MET A 79 1.82 15.36 7.68
C MET A 79 0.77 16.38 7.21
N GLN A 80 1.19 17.60 6.82
CA GLN A 80 0.28 18.59 6.21
C GLN A 80 -0.28 18.09 4.87
N LEU A 81 0.59 17.50 4.04
CA LEU A 81 0.19 16.92 2.76
C LEU A 81 -0.82 15.77 2.96
N PHE A 82 -0.57 14.91 3.96
CA PHE A 82 -1.47 13.83 4.32
C PHE A 82 -2.85 14.34 4.75
N ARG A 83 -2.93 15.36 5.62
CA ARG A 83 -4.19 16.03 5.98
C ARG A 83 -4.98 16.51 4.76
N TYR A 84 -4.29 17.21 3.87
CA TYR A 84 -4.90 17.74 2.65
C TYR A 84 -5.46 16.64 1.75
N TYR A 85 -4.65 15.58 1.52
CA TYR A 85 -5.04 14.50 0.62
C TYR A 85 -6.10 13.56 1.20
N MET A 86 -6.20 13.39 2.51
CA MET A 86 -7.33 12.66 3.11
C MET A 86 -8.69 13.26 2.74
N VAL A 87 -8.80 14.59 2.73
CA VAL A 87 -10.05 15.27 2.34
C VAL A 87 -10.36 15.07 0.85
N ARG A 88 -9.34 15.17 0.00
CA ARG A 88 -9.49 14.91 -1.45
C ARG A 88 -9.86 13.46 -1.72
N LEU A 89 -9.14 12.53 -1.09
CA LEU A 89 -9.34 11.10 -1.27
C LEU A 89 -10.77 10.69 -0.91
N LEU A 90 -11.36 11.27 0.12
CA LEU A 90 -12.77 10.99 0.46
C LEU A 90 -13.72 11.30 -0.70
N LYS A 91 -13.52 12.43 -1.39
CA LYS A 91 -14.35 12.81 -2.55
C LYS A 91 -14.16 11.84 -3.70
N VAL A 92 -12.90 11.52 -4.02
CA VAL A 92 -12.54 10.57 -5.09
C VAL A 92 -13.08 9.17 -4.78
N ALA A 93 -12.92 8.70 -3.55
CA ALA A 93 -13.37 7.38 -3.13
C ALA A 93 -14.90 7.23 -3.23
N LYS A 94 -15.66 8.24 -2.81
CA LYS A 94 -17.14 8.23 -2.94
C LYS A 94 -17.57 8.26 -4.41
N ALA A 95 -16.93 9.08 -5.24
CA ALA A 95 -17.28 9.19 -6.65
C ALA A 95 -17.01 7.92 -7.45
N ASN A 96 -16.00 7.14 -7.05
CA ASN A 96 -15.54 5.94 -7.77
C ASN A 96 -15.86 4.61 -7.06
N ASN A 97 -16.74 4.62 -6.06
CA ASN A 97 -17.11 3.43 -5.28
C ASN A 97 -15.88 2.70 -4.68
N VAL A 98 -14.85 3.45 -4.26
CA VAL A 98 -13.62 2.92 -3.66
C VAL A 98 -13.77 2.84 -2.15
N ARG A 99 -13.50 1.66 -1.56
CA ARG A 99 -13.37 1.50 -0.11
C ARG A 99 -11.94 1.86 0.29
N VAL A 100 -11.77 2.69 1.32
CA VAL A 100 -10.44 3.07 1.82
C VAL A 100 -10.18 2.40 3.16
N LYS A 101 -8.99 1.82 3.32
CA LYS A 101 -8.45 1.28 4.57
C LYS A 101 -7.08 1.88 4.83
N MET A 102 -6.72 2.01 6.11
CA MET A 102 -5.38 2.41 6.53
C MET A 102 -4.78 1.34 7.42
N ILE A 103 -3.54 0.94 7.11
CA ILE A 103 -2.74 0.01 7.91
C ILE A 103 -1.52 0.72 8.50
N GLY A 104 -1.05 0.24 9.66
CA GLY A 104 0.05 0.81 10.42
C GLY A 104 -0.39 1.34 11.79
N ASP A 105 0.59 1.77 12.57
CA ASP A 105 0.35 2.24 13.95
C ASP A 105 -0.14 3.70 13.96
N ARG A 106 -1.36 3.92 14.49
CA ARG A 106 -1.98 5.26 14.56
C ARG A 106 -1.57 6.05 15.80
N THR A 107 -0.90 5.42 16.78
CA THR A 107 -0.64 6.03 18.10
C THR A 107 0.31 7.22 18.07
N ARG A 108 1.12 7.34 17.00
CA ARG A 108 2.10 8.41 16.83
C ARG A 108 1.57 9.63 16.05
N PHE A 109 0.37 9.54 15.51
CA PHE A 109 -0.24 10.66 14.79
C PHE A 109 -0.95 11.63 15.72
N ASP A 110 -1.01 12.89 15.31
CA ASP A 110 -1.88 13.87 15.93
C ASP A 110 -3.35 13.44 15.85
N GLN A 111 -4.15 13.85 16.83
CA GLN A 111 -5.54 13.40 16.96
C GLN A 111 -6.39 13.74 15.74
N ASP A 112 -6.19 14.90 15.12
CA ASP A 112 -6.92 15.32 13.92
C ASP A 112 -6.63 14.40 12.71
N ILE A 113 -5.41 13.88 12.59
CA ILE A 113 -5.05 12.88 11.58
C ILE A 113 -5.79 11.57 11.85
N VAL A 114 -5.80 11.10 13.09
CA VAL A 114 -6.52 9.88 13.48
C VAL A 114 -8.03 10.01 13.22
N GLU A 115 -8.61 11.14 13.54
CA GLU A 115 -10.03 11.44 13.27
C GLU A 115 -10.32 11.48 11.75
N GLY A 116 -9.40 12.06 10.97
CA GLY A 116 -9.48 12.08 9.51
C GLY A 116 -9.46 10.68 8.90
N ILE A 117 -8.56 9.81 9.39
CA ILE A 117 -8.47 8.40 8.99
C ILE A 117 -9.79 7.68 9.33
N ASN A 118 -10.25 7.79 10.57
CA ASN A 118 -11.48 7.13 11.02
C ASN A 118 -12.71 7.60 10.22
N LYS A 119 -12.77 8.89 9.88
CA LYS A 119 -13.81 9.43 9.02
C LYS A 119 -13.76 8.83 7.62
N LEU A 120 -12.58 8.78 7.01
CA LEU A 120 -12.37 8.26 5.66
C LEU A 120 -12.80 6.79 5.57
N GLU A 121 -12.37 5.95 6.50
CA GLU A 121 -12.74 4.54 6.57
C GLU A 121 -14.25 4.36 6.78
N ARG A 122 -14.84 5.07 7.75
CA ARG A 122 -16.27 4.99 8.06
C ARG A 122 -17.13 5.39 6.87
N GLU A 123 -16.80 6.47 6.18
CA GLU A 123 -17.60 7.02 5.10
C GLU A 123 -17.46 6.27 3.77
N THR A 124 -16.49 5.35 3.67
CA THR A 124 -16.27 4.51 2.49
C THR A 124 -16.47 3.02 2.76
N LYS A 125 -16.87 2.63 3.99
CA LYS A 125 -16.96 1.21 4.41
C LYS A 125 -17.91 0.36 3.55
N ASP A 126 -18.97 0.99 3.05
CA ASP A 126 -20.04 0.32 2.30
C ASP A 126 -19.77 0.34 0.78
N ASN A 127 -18.68 0.97 0.33
CA ASN A 127 -18.25 0.93 -1.06
C ASN A 127 -17.79 -0.50 -1.42
N THR A 128 -18.19 -0.97 -2.60
CA THR A 128 -18.05 -2.36 -3.05
C THR A 128 -17.04 -2.54 -4.20
N GLY A 129 -16.48 -1.45 -4.69
CA GLY A 129 -15.46 -1.47 -5.74
C GLY A 129 -14.06 -1.76 -5.19
N LEU A 130 -13.03 -1.16 -5.80
CA LEU A 130 -11.64 -1.30 -5.36
C LEU A 130 -11.50 -0.99 -3.86
N THR A 131 -10.80 -1.85 -3.13
CA THR A 131 -10.31 -1.54 -1.78
C THR A 131 -8.91 -0.91 -1.89
N PHE A 132 -8.83 0.39 -1.62
CA PHE A 132 -7.59 1.14 -1.59
C PHE A 132 -7.01 1.16 -0.17
N VAL A 133 -5.82 0.60 0.01
CA VAL A 133 -5.15 0.46 1.30
C VAL A 133 -3.92 1.36 1.35
N ILE A 134 -3.82 2.18 2.38
CA ILE A 134 -2.68 3.08 2.56
C ILE A 134 -1.90 2.66 3.80
N ALA A 135 -0.66 2.23 3.61
CA ALA A 135 0.26 1.91 4.70
C ALA A 135 0.93 3.22 5.17
N VAL A 136 0.57 3.67 6.38
CA VAL A 136 1.10 4.91 7.00
C VAL A 136 1.57 4.61 8.40
N ASN A 137 2.73 5.16 8.77
CA ASN A 137 3.47 4.76 9.96
C ASN A 137 3.54 3.22 10.08
N TYR A 138 3.83 2.60 8.92
CA TYR A 138 3.83 1.17 8.74
C TYR A 138 5.26 0.64 8.61
N GLY A 139 5.50 -0.53 9.16
CA GLY A 139 6.67 -1.36 8.95
C GLY A 139 6.33 -2.81 9.25
N GLY A 140 6.71 -3.74 8.38
CA GLY A 140 6.36 -5.15 8.53
C GLY A 140 6.87 -5.76 9.84
N ARG A 141 8.06 -5.37 10.31
CA ARG A 141 8.58 -5.82 11.61
C ARG A 141 7.75 -5.27 12.77
N ASP A 142 7.32 -4.02 12.70
CA ASP A 142 6.45 -3.42 13.71
C ASP A 142 5.07 -4.10 13.71
N GLU A 143 4.46 -4.28 12.54
CA GLU A 143 3.18 -4.97 12.39
C GLU A 143 3.21 -6.37 13.02
N ILE A 144 4.22 -7.19 12.65
CA ILE A 144 4.40 -8.54 13.19
C ILE A 144 4.57 -8.48 14.72
N THR A 145 5.37 -7.54 15.22
CA THR A 145 5.58 -7.36 16.67
C THR A 145 4.26 -7.01 17.38
N ARG A 146 3.44 -6.12 16.83
CA ARG A 146 2.12 -5.77 17.37
C ARG A 146 1.17 -6.96 17.32
N ALA A 147 1.17 -7.74 16.23
CA ALA A 147 0.38 -8.97 16.12
C ALA A 147 0.77 -10.00 17.18
N VAL A 148 2.08 -10.28 17.35
CA VAL A 148 2.59 -11.21 18.36
C VAL A 148 2.20 -10.76 19.79
N LYS A 149 2.29 -9.47 20.11
CA LYS A 149 1.86 -8.96 21.42
C LYS A 149 0.37 -9.18 21.68
N ARG A 150 -0.50 -9.01 20.68
CA ARG A 150 -1.94 -9.26 20.79
C ARG A 150 -2.21 -10.76 20.98
N LEU A 151 -1.60 -11.59 20.16
CA LEU A 151 -1.71 -13.06 20.23
C LEU A 151 -1.24 -13.58 21.61
N ALA A 152 -0.08 -13.14 22.10
CA ALA A 152 0.42 -13.53 23.42
C ALA A 152 -0.54 -13.12 24.56
N LYS A 153 -1.17 -11.95 24.46
CA LYS A 153 -2.21 -11.52 25.41
C LYS A 153 -3.42 -12.46 25.39
N ASP A 154 -3.85 -12.89 24.24
CA ASP A 154 -5.00 -13.78 24.09
C ASP A 154 -4.69 -15.18 24.63
N CYS A 155 -3.47 -15.69 24.40
CA CYS A 155 -3.00 -16.92 25.02
C CYS A 155 -2.94 -16.80 26.56
N ALA A 156 -2.33 -15.74 27.08
CA ALA A 156 -2.21 -15.53 28.53
C ALA A 156 -3.56 -15.40 29.27
N SER A 157 -4.58 -14.90 28.55
CA SER A 157 -5.95 -14.78 29.08
C SER A 157 -6.84 -16.02 28.85
N GLY A 158 -6.30 -17.08 28.27
CA GLY A 158 -7.04 -18.31 27.94
C GLY A 158 -8.06 -18.17 26.78
N ARG A 159 -8.03 -17.06 26.03
CA ARG A 159 -8.89 -16.88 24.85
C ARG A 159 -8.38 -17.65 23.63
N LEU A 160 -7.11 -18.00 23.61
CA LEU A 160 -6.46 -18.76 22.56
C LEU A 160 -5.53 -19.81 23.17
N ASP A 161 -5.67 -21.06 22.73
CA ASP A 161 -4.71 -22.11 23.07
C ASP A 161 -3.46 -21.96 22.21
N PRO A 162 -2.24 -21.75 22.77
CA PRO A 162 -1.03 -21.61 22.00
C PRO A 162 -0.74 -22.79 21.06
N GLU A 163 -1.16 -24.01 21.41
CA GLU A 163 -0.97 -25.20 20.56
C GLU A 163 -1.85 -25.19 19.30
N THR A 164 -2.87 -24.34 19.25
CA THR A 164 -3.77 -24.18 18.07
C THR A 164 -3.34 -23.07 17.13
N VAL A 165 -2.22 -22.36 17.43
CA VAL A 165 -1.74 -21.26 16.60
C VAL A 165 -1.20 -21.78 15.27
N THR A 166 -1.77 -21.26 14.17
CA THR A 166 -1.38 -21.56 12.78
C THR A 166 -0.94 -20.29 12.07
N GLU A 167 -0.43 -20.41 10.83
CA GLU A 167 -0.15 -19.25 9.97
C GLU A 167 -1.40 -18.38 9.75
N SER A 168 -2.56 -19.00 9.55
CA SER A 168 -3.84 -18.28 9.42
C SER A 168 -4.24 -17.56 10.71
N THR A 169 -3.94 -18.14 11.87
CA THR A 169 -4.13 -17.45 13.16
C THR A 169 -3.25 -16.20 13.21
N VAL A 170 -1.97 -16.30 12.90
CA VAL A 170 -1.06 -15.13 12.87
C VAL A 170 -1.56 -14.08 11.87
N ALA A 171 -1.94 -14.48 10.66
CA ALA A 171 -2.47 -13.58 9.63
C ALA A 171 -3.72 -12.81 10.12
N SER A 172 -4.58 -13.41 10.94
CA SER A 172 -5.77 -12.76 11.50
C SER A 172 -5.44 -11.64 12.52
N TYR A 173 -4.22 -11.62 13.05
CA TYR A 173 -3.72 -10.56 13.95
C TYR A 173 -2.95 -9.46 13.23
N LEU A 174 -2.64 -9.61 11.92
CA LEU A 174 -1.98 -8.57 11.12
C LEU A 174 -2.96 -7.44 10.77
N ASP A 175 -2.42 -6.29 10.39
CA ASP A 175 -3.23 -5.13 9.98
C ASP A 175 -3.99 -5.42 8.67
N THR A 176 -3.49 -6.39 7.89
CA THR A 176 -4.07 -6.86 6.62
C THR A 176 -5.11 -7.96 6.81
N ALA A 177 -5.51 -8.28 8.05
CA ALA A 177 -6.49 -9.32 8.32
C ALA A 177 -7.76 -9.18 7.44
N GLY A 178 -8.18 -10.29 6.83
CA GLY A 178 -9.33 -10.35 5.92
C GLY A 178 -9.09 -9.81 4.52
N MET A 179 -7.85 -9.45 4.16
CA MET A 179 -7.45 -9.11 2.81
C MET A 179 -6.61 -10.25 2.21
N PRO A 180 -6.67 -10.49 0.89
CA PRO A 180 -5.74 -11.41 0.24
C PRO A 180 -4.32 -10.84 0.26
N ASP A 181 -3.32 -11.71 0.25
CA ASP A 181 -1.94 -11.31 0.04
C ASP A 181 -1.75 -10.69 -1.36
N PRO A 182 -0.76 -9.80 -1.54
CA PRO A 182 -0.49 -9.24 -2.87
C PRO A 182 -0.06 -10.29 -3.88
N ASP A 183 -0.66 -10.28 -5.07
CA ASP A 183 -0.21 -11.07 -6.21
C ASP A 183 1.02 -10.45 -6.86
N LEU A 184 1.06 -9.11 -6.91
CA LEU A 184 2.08 -8.32 -7.58
C LEU A 184 2.52 -7.17 -6.69
N LEU A 185 3.84 -7.03 -6.47
CA LEU A 185 4.45 -5.87 -5.85
C LEU A 185 5.24 -5.09 -6.89
N ILE A 186 4.91 -3.82 -7.07
CA ILE A 186 5.59 -2.91 -7.98
C ILE A 186 6.43 -1.94 -7.16
N ARG A 187 7.70 -1.77 -7.52
CA ARG A 187 8.53 -0.71 -6.96
C ARG A 187 9.11 0.15 -8.08
N THR A 188 8.92 1.46 -7.94
CA THR A 188 9.46 2.47 -8.84
C THR A 188 10.90 2.85 -8.51
N SER A 189 11.59 3.51 -9.43
CA SER A 189 12.94 4.08 -9.27
C SER A 189 14.11 3.10 -9.33
N GLY A 190 13.94 1.89 -9.88
CA GLY A 190 15.02 0.92 -10.09
C GLY A 190 15.58 0.28 -8.80
N GLU A 191 14.93 0.45 -7.66
CA GLU A 191 15.42 -0.04 -6.36
C GLU A 191 14.90 -1.44 -6.07
N LEU A 192 15.81 -2.40 -5.83
CA LEU A 192 15.49 -3.80 -5.56
C LEU A 192 15.63 -4.11 -4.05
N ARG A 193 14.64 -3.71 -3.29
CA ARG A 193 14.50 -4.01 -1.84
C ARG A 193 13.07 -3.78 -1.37
N LEU A 194 12.64 -4.47 -0.30
CA LEU A 194 11.29 -4.35 0.28
C LEU A 194 11.13 -3.15 1.22
N SER A 195 12.22 -2.67 1.80
CA SER A 195 12.20 -1.57 2.76
C SER A 195 11.20 -1.78 3.90
N ASN A 196 11.16 -2.98 4.47
CA ASN A 196 10.29 -3.33 5.59
C ASN A 196 8.77 -3.27 5.25
N TYR A 197 8.40 -3.40 3.96
CA TYR A 197 7.02 -3.35 3.49
C TYR A 197 6.41 -4.74 3.36
N LEU A 198 5.24 -4.98 3.95
CA LEU A 198 4.39 -6.18 3.84
C LEU A 198 5.17 -7.51 3.97
N LEU A 199 6.12 -7.60 4.93
CA LEU A 199 7.07 -8.72 5.02
C LEU A 199 6.41 -10.10 5.14
N TRP A 200 5.28 -10.20 5.83
CA TRP A 200 4.52 -11.44 5.95
C TRP A 200 3.78 -11.75 4.64
N GLN A 201 3.12 -10.75 4.09
CA GLN A 201 2.16 -10.88 3.01
C GLN A 201 2.81 -11.12 1.63
N VAL A 202 4.10 -10.75 1.46
CA VAL A 202 4.79 -10.86 0.15
C VAL A 202 5.50 -12.19 -0.06
N ALA A 203 5.25 -13.20 0.78
CA ALA A 203 5.94 -14.50 0.74
C ALA A 203 5.88 -15.20 -0.63
N TYR A 204 4.78 -15.04 -1.37
CA TYR A 204 4.57 -15.62 -2.70
C TYR A 204 4.20 -14.58 -3.77
N THR A 205 4.54 -13.32 -3.51
CA THR A 205 4.24 -12.20 -4.40
C THR A 205 5.25 -12.13 -5.55
N GLU A 206 4.78 -11.85 -6.77
CA GLU A 206 5.64 -11.53 -7.90
C GLU A 206 6.11 -10.08 -7.83
N PHE A 207 7.39 -9.84 -8.18
CA PHE A 207 7.99 -8.50 -8.13
C PHE A 207 8.16 -7.92 -9.52
N TYR A 208 7.79 -6.64 -9.67
CA TYR A 208 8.08 -5.82 -10.84
C TYR A 208 8.80 -4.55 -10.42
N ILE A 209 10.02 -4.37 -10.91
CA ILE A 209 10.85 -3.18 -10.64
C ILE A 209 10.91 -2.36 -11.93
N THR A 210 10.64 -1.06 -11.84
CA THR A 210 10.75 -0.12 -12.94
C THR A 210 11.64 1.06 -12.60
N ASP A 211 12.40 1.55 -13.58
CA ASP A 211 13.24 2.75 -13.45
C ASP A 211 12.40 4.05 -13.43
N CYS A 212 11.12 3.96 -13.77
CA CYS A 212 10.18 5.08 -13.72
C CYS A 212 10.15 5.67 -12.30
N LEU A 213 10.26 6.99 -12.17
CA LEU A 213 10.08 7.68 -10.88
C LEU A 213 8.59 7.78 -10.55
N TRP A 214 8.22 7.62 -9.28
CA TRP A 214 6.80 7.55 -8.91
C TRP A 214 5.92 8.68 -9.48
N PRO A 215 6.30 9.98 -9.47
CA PRO A 215 5.45 11.02 -10.06
C PRO A 215 5.21 10.88 -11.57
N ASP A 216 6.06 10.15 -12.29
CA ASP A 216 5.92 9.89 -13.74
C ASP A 216 5.20 8.55 -14.02
N PHE A 217 4.89 7.75 -12.97
CA PHE A 217 4.17 6.49 -13.10
C PHE A 217 2.75 6.73 -13.63
N ASN A 218 2.34 5.90 -14.58
CA ASN A 218 1.07 6.07 -15.29
C ASN A 218 0.41 4.72 -15.61
N GLU A 219 -0.70 4.75 -16.34
CA GLU A 219 -1.45 3.57 -16.76
C GLU A 219 -0.61 2.58 -17.58
N ASP A 220 0.25 3.07 -18.47
CA ASP A 220 1.08 2.19 -19.31
C ASP A 220 2.12 1.44 -18.44
N GLU A 221 2.70 2.09 -17.44
CA GLU A 221 3.60 1.45 -16.47
C GLU A 221 2.87 0.35 -15.67
N LEU A 222 1.64 0.61 -15.22
CA LEU A 222 0.83 -0.39 -14.51
C LEU A 222 0.49 -1.57 -15.44
N LYS A 223 0.12 -1.30 -16.69
CA LYS A 223 -0.15 -2.34 -17.69
C LYS A 223 1.10 -3.18 -18.01
N GLN A 224 2.28 -2.55 -18.12
CA GLN A 224 3.54 -3.28 -18.32
C GLN A 224 3.82 -4.22 -17.13
N ALA A 225 3.57 -3.78 -15.91
CA ALA A 225 3.73 -4.63 -14.73
C ALA A 225 2.76 -5.84 -14.76
N ILE A 226 1.50 -5.63 -15.16
CA ILE A 226 0.52 -6.71 -15.33
C ILE A 226 0.93 -7.69 -16.45
N ILE A 227 1.44 -7.17 -17.57
CA ILE A 227 1.97 -8.01 -18.66
C ILE A 227 3.16 -8.84 -18.19
N ALA A 228 4.07 -8.24 -17.41
CA ALA A 228 5.21 -8.94 -16.84
C ALA A 228 4.77 -10.03 -15.83
N TYR A 229 3.75 -9.75 -15.01
CA TYR A 229 3.13 -10.71 -14.10
C TYR A 229 2.58 -11.93 -14.87
N ASN A 230 1.88 -11.72 -15.97
CA ASN A 230 1.32 -12.81 -16.79
C ASN A 230 2.38 -13.69 -17.50
N LYS A 231 3.62 -13.22 -17.60
CA LYS A 231 4.74 -14.02 -18.14
C LYS A 231 5.38 -14.93 -17.08
N ARG A 232 4.98 -14.83 -15.81
CA ARG A 232 5.51 -15.65 -14.72
C ARG A 232 4.75 -16.96 -14.61
N ASP A 233 5.48 -18.05 -14.31
CA ASP A 233 4.90 -19.35 -13.98
C ASP A 233 4.85 -19.48 -12.44
N ARG A 234 3.69 -19.21 -11.85
CA ARG A 234 3.49 -19.27 -10.39
C ARG A 234 3.29 -20.70 -9.93
N ARG A 235 4.32 -21.31 -9.35
CA ARG A 235 4.32 -22.74 -9.00
C ARG A 235 3.94 -23.02 -7.55
N PHE A 236 3.98 -22.04 -6.65
CA PHE A 236 3.67 -22.20 -5.21
C PHE A 236 4.35 -23.42 -4.56
N GLY A 237 5.60 -23.70 -4.95
CA GLY A 237 6.35 -24.88 -4.49
C GLY A 237 6.00 -26.21 -5.20
N GLY A 238 5.05 -26.24 -6.14
CA GLY A 238 4.73 -27.41 -6.94
C GLY A 238 5.72 -27.64 -8.09
N VAL A 239 5.94 -28.91 -8.45
CA VAL A 239 6.67 -29.32 -9.66
C VAL A 239 5.66 -29.65 -10.73
N LYS A 240 5.82 -29.11 -11.95
CA LYS A 240 5.09 -29.56 -13.14
C LYS A 240 5.81 -30.73 -13.75
#